data_2dd467bdfe35057ea117f044b3b54e30
#
_entry.id   2dd467bdfe35057ea117f044b3b54e30
#
_cell.length_a   1.000
_cell.length_b   1.000
_cell.length_c   1.000
_cell.angle_alpha   90.00
_cell.angle_beta   90.00
_cell.angle_gamma   90.00
#
_symmetry.space_group_name_H-M   'P 1'
#
loop_
_entity.id
_entity.type
_entity.pdbx_description
1 polymer ?
#
loop_
_entity_poly.entity_id
_entity_poly.type
_entity_poly.pdbx_seq_one_letter_code
_entity_poly.pdbx_strand_id
1 'polypeptide(L)'
;MRDDYTRDGPTYDAGYDPATETHRRFVVRLVETCPKDGTVLDVACGTAPYLGLVLGAGRRALGVDQSAGMLAQARAKHPGARFERVGLQELAFAGEFDGAMCIDAMEHVPPEEWPLVLGNLRRALRRGGHLYLTVEEVDRQHLDRAFEKAKAAGLPVVHGEDEGEETGGYHYYPDRDQVRRWLAAEGFEAVDEADEWFDAHGYGYHHILVRAPG
;
A
#
# COMPACT_ATOMS: atom_id res chain seq x y z
N MET A 1 -1.27 13.23 7.99
CA MET A 1 -1.74 12.96 6.61
C MET A 1 -2.91 13.87 6.32
N ARG A 2 -2.93 14.56 5.17
CA ARG A 2 -3.93 15.59 4.85
C ARG A 2 -5.30 14.96 4.59
N ASP A 3 -6.36 15.71 4.93
CA ASP A 3 -7.78 15.35 4.74
C ASP A 3 -8.25 15.48 3.26
N ASP A 4 -7.27 15.59 2.33
CA ASP A 4 -7.52 15.87 0.91
C ASP A 4 -8.26 14.71 0.24
N TYR A 5 -7.89 13.46 0.55
CA TYR A 5 -8.57 12.28 0.04
C TYR A 5 -10.04 12.15 0.46
N THR A 6 -10.45 12.77 1.59
CA THR A 6 -11.87 12.81 1.98
C THR A 6 -12.67 13.69 1.04
N ARG A 7 -12.07 14.80 0.56
CA ARG A 7 -12.70 15.74 -0.38
C ARG A 7 -12.70 15.19 -1.80
N ASP A 8 -11.62 14.54 -2.23
CA ASP A 8 -11.41 14.10 -3.61
C ASP A 8 -12.04 12.74 -3.93
N GLY A 9 -12.46 11.99 -2.90
CA GLY A 9 -13.10 10.67 -3.05
C GLY A 9 -14.14 10.57 -4.17
N PRO A 10 -15.08 11.54 -4.32
CA PRO A 10 -16.13 11.47 -5.35
C PRO A 10 -15.64 11.48 -6.80
N THR A 11 -14.45 12.06 -7.06
CA THR A 11 -13.89 12.22 -8.40
C THR A 11 -12.62 11.39 -8.63
N TYR A 12 -12.12 10.74 -7.58
CA TYR A 12 -10.85 10.04 -7.59
C TYR A 12 -10.75 9.00 -8.71
N ASP A 13 -11.74 8.11 -8.84
CA ASP A 13 -11.74 7.08 -9.86
C ASP A 13 -11.88 7.59 -11.30
N ALA A 14 -12.40 8.79 -11.49
CA ALA A 14 -12.56 9.37 -12.83
C ALA A 14 -11.26 9.95 -13.38
N GLY A 15 -10.31 10.28 -12.49
CA GLY A 15 -9.01 10.86 -12.83
C GLY A 15 -7.84 9.90 -12.72
N TYR A 16 -8.04 8.74 -12.12
CA TYR A 16 -6.97 7.80 -11.78
C TYR A 16 -7.41 6.36 -12.03
N ASP A 17 -6.77 5.65 -12.98
CA ASP A 17 -6.92 4.19 -13.15
C ASP A 17 -5.65 3.49 -12.65
N PRO A 18 -5.57 3.19 -11.35
CA PRO A 18 -4.41 2.56 -10.75
C PRO A 18 -4.28 1.09 -11.10
N ALA A 19 -5.32 0.49 -11.67
CA ALA A 19 -5.43 -0.95 -11.83
C ALA A 19 -4.69 -1.46 -13.08
N THR A 20 -3.36 -1.34 -13.08
CA THR A 20 -2.53 -1.91 -14.15
C THR A 20 -2.64 -3.42 -14.21
N GLU A 21 -2.17 -4.02 -15.31
CA GLU A 21 -2.13 -5.48 -15.46
C GLU A 21 -1.25 -6.12 -14.38
N THR A 22 -0.15 -5.48 -14.01
CA THR A 22 0.76 -5.98 -12.96
C THR A 22 0.09 -5.99 -11.59
N HIS A 23 -0.58 -4.91 -11.20
CA HIS A 23 -1.37 -4.88 -9.96
C HIS A 23 -2.39 -6.01 -9.92
N ARG A 24 -3.20 -6.16 -10.97
CA ARG A 24 -4.21 -7.23 -11.08
C ARG A 24 -3.60 -8.62 -10.95
N ARG A 25 -2.47 -8.86 -11.60
CA ARG A 25 -1.73 -10.13 -11.53
C ARG A 25 -1.31 -10.45 -10.09
N PHE A 26 -0.75 -9.48 -9.36
CA PHE A 26 -0.32 -9.71 -7.98
C PHE A 26 -1.50 -9.88 -7.01
N VAL A 27 -2.59 -9.15 -7.19
CA VAL A 27 -3.82 -9.38 -6.41
C VAL A 27 -4.38 -10.79 -6.66
N VAL A 28 -4.42 -11.25 -7.91
CA VAL A 28 -4.85 -12.61 -8.23
C VAL A 28 -3.93 -13.65 -7.58
N ARG A 29 -2.61 -13.46 -7.66
CA ARG A 29 -1.64 -14.34 -6.98
C ARG A 29 -1.83 -14.38 -5.47
N LEU A 30 -2.02 -13.21 -4.82
CA LEU A 30 -2.34 -13.15 -3.40
C LEU A 30 -3.61 -13.96 -3.08
N VAL A 31 -4.67 -13.78 -3.86
CA VAL A 31 -5.96 -14.49 -3.68
C VAL A 31 -5.80 -15.99 -3.84
N GLU A 32 -4.96 -16.45 -4.78
CA GLU A 32 -4.65 -17.87 -4.99
C GLU A 32 -3.94 -18.52 -3.81
N THR A 33 -3.14 -17.77 -3.03
CA THR A 33 -2.51 -18.28 -1.81
C THR A 33 -3.49 -18.43 -0.64
N CYS A 34 -4.63 -17.74 -0.70
CA CYS A 34 -5.63 -17.79 0.36
C CYS A 34 -6.56 -19.00 0.19
N PRO A 35 -6.94 -19.70 1.28
CA PRO A 35 -7.90 -20.78 1.22
C PRO A 35 -9.24 -20.32 0.65
N LYS A 36 -10.06 -21.26 0.16
CA LYS A 36 -11.46 -20.97 -0.18
C LYS A 36 -12.16 -20.47 1.08
N ASP A 37 -13.00 -19.45 0.93
CA ASP A 37 -13.64 -18.74 2.05
C ASP A 37 -12.67 -18.03 3.01
N GLY A 38 -11.38 -17.91 2.62
CA GLY A 38 -10.38 -17.12 3.34
C GLY A 38 -10.74 -15.64 3.39
N THR A 39 -10.06 -14.90 4.26
CA THR A 39 -10.30 -13.46 4.44
C THR A 39 -9.05 -12.67 4.04
N VAL A 40 -9.23 -11.67 3.18
CA VAL A 40 -8.18 -10.73 2.75
C VAL A 40 -8.44 -9.37 3.38
N LEU A 41 -7.38 -8.76 3.90
CA LEU A 41 -7.37 -7.38 4.38
C LEU A 41 -6.85 -6.47 3.26
N ASP A 42 -7.65 -5.48 2.88
CA ASP A 42 -7.28 -4.41 1.95
C ASP A 42 -6.97 -3.15 2.75
N VAL A 43 -5.69 -2.83 2.90
CA VAL A 43 -5.19 -1.79 3.81
C VAL A 43 -4.90 -0.52 3.03
N ALA A 44 -5.37 0.63 3.58
CA ALA A 44 -5.42 1.89 2.85
C ALA A 44 -6.17 1.72 1.51
N CYS A 45 -7.32 1.06 1.58
CA CYS A 45 -8.04 0.55 0.41
C CYS A 45 -8.58 1.63 -0.53
N GLY A 46 -8.58 2.89 -0.11
CA GLY A 46 -9.12 4.00 -0.88
C GLY A 46 -10.57 3.72 -1.29
N THR A 47 -10.83 3.80 -2.58
CA THR A 47 -12.13 3.46 -3.20
C THR A 47 -12.30 1.96 -3.47
N ALA A 48 -11.36 1.13 -3.01
CA ALA A 48 -11.30 -0.34 -3.15
C ALA A 48 -11.33 -0.85 -4.60
N PRO A 49 -10.45 -0.37 -5.49
CA PRO A 49 -10.46 -0.74 -6.91
C PRO A 49 -10.19 -2.23 -7.14
N TYR A 50 -9.46 -2.88 -6.26
CA TYR A 50 -9.04 -4.29 -6.40
C TYR A 50 -9.97 -5.28 -5.69
N LEU A 51 -10.86 -4.80 -4.81
CA LEU A 51 -11.67 -5.67 -3.95
C LEU A 51 -12.59 -6.60 -4.74
N GLY A 52 -13.02 -6.17 -5.93
CA GLY A 52 -13.81 -6.99 -6.85
C GLY A 52 -13.12 -8.30 -7.26
N LEU A 53 -11.78 -8.32 -7.38
CA LEU A 53 -11.00 -9.52 -7.68
C LEU A 53 -11.03 -10.52 -6.52
N VAL A 54 -10.92 -10.01 -5.29
CA VAL A 54 -10.96 -10.82 -4.06
C VAL A 54 -12.34 -11.47 -3.90
N LEU A 55 -13.40 -10.66 -3.98
CA LEU A 55 -14.79 -11.11 -3.82
C LEU A 55 -15.22 -12.05 -4.95
N GLY A 56 -14.86 -11.73 -6.21
CA GLY A 56 -15.17 -12.55 -7.39
C GLY A 56 -14.51 -13.93 -7.33
N ALA A 57 -13.40 -14.08 -6.61
CA ALA A 57 -12.74 -15.36 -6.37
C ALA A 57 -13.30 -16.13 -5.14
N GLY A 58 -14.40 -15.65 -4.55
CA GLY A 58 -15.06 -16.31 -3.42
C GLY A 58 -14.36 -16.15 -2.08
N ARG A 59 -13.47 -15.16 -1.93
CA ARG A 59 -12.85 -14.81 -0.64
C ARG A 59 -13.66 -13.70 0.02
N ARG A 60 -13.58 -13.63 1.35
CA ARG A 60 -14.11 -12.50 2.12
C ARG A 60 -13.08 -11.38 2.13
N ALA A 61 -13.55 -10.14 2.29
CA ALA A 61 -12.66 -9.00 2.38
C ALA A 61 -13.10 -8.02 3.49
N LEU A 62 -12.11 -7.40 4.10
CA LEU A 62 -12.26 -6.20 4.93
C LEU A 62 -11.38 -5.11 4.31
N GLY A 63 -11.99 -4.00 3.89
CA GLY A 63 -11.27 -2.79 3.48
C GLY A 63 -11.11 -1.85 4.66
N VAL A 64 -9.91 -1.29 4.84
CA VAL A 64 -9.65 -0.26 5.85
C VAL A 64 -8.96 0.95 5.23
N ASP A 65 -9.41 2.13 5.61
CA ASP A 65 -8.82 3.40 5.19
C ASP A 65 -9.07 4.46 6.26
N GLN A 66 -8.21 5.47 6.35
CA GLN A 66 -8.44 6.59 7.27
C GLN A 66 -9.43 7.62 6.72
N SER A 67 -9.60 7.69 5.39
CA SER A 67 -10.46 8.64 4.69
C SER A 67 -11.92 8.17 4.69
N ALA A 68 -12.80 8.94 5.33
CA ALA A 68 -14.24 8.69 5.30
C ALA A 68 -14.82 8.85 3.89
N GLY A 69 -14.27 9.76 3.08
CA GLY A 69 -14.69 10.02 1.69
C GLY A 69 -14.38 8.83 0.79
N MET A 70 -13.17 8.28 0.87
CA MET A 70 -12.77 7.07 0.13
C MET A 70 -13.65 5.89 0.51
N LEU A 71 -13.85 5.65 1.80
CA LEU A 71 -14.70 4.56 2.28
C LEU A 71 -16.16 4.69 1.86
N ALA A 72 -16.68 5.92 1.67
CA ALA A 72 -18.03 6.10 1.14
C ALA A 72 -18.14 5.59 -0.30
N GLN A 73 -17.13 5.85 -1.14
CA GLN A 73 -17.07 5.33 -2.50
C GLN A 73 -16.89 3.80 -2.52
N ALA A 74 -15.99 3.27 -1.69
CA ALA A 74 -15.76 1.84 -1.55
C ALA A 74 -17.04 1.08 -1.19
N ARG A 75 -17.82 1.59 -0.23
CA ARG A 75 -19.13 1.02 0.17
C ARG A 75 -20.15 1.07 -0.96
N ALA A 76 -20.17 2.15 -1.74
CA ALA A 76 -21.06 2.27 -2.89
C ALA A 76 -20.72 1.26 -4.00
N LYS A 77 -19.42 1.00 -4.24
CA LYS A 77 -18.96 0.01 -5.23
C LYS A 77 -19.19 -1.44 -4.78
N HIS A 78 -18.98 -1.71 -3.49
CA HIS A 78 -18.98 -3.06 -2.91
C HIS A 78 -19.93 -3.15 -1.71
N PRO A 79 -21.26 -3.05 -1.90
CA PRO A 79 -22.22 -2.96 -0.79
C PRO A 79 -22.29 -4.21 0.10
N GLY A 80 -21.75 -5.34 -0.37
CA GLY A 80 -21.64 -6.59 0.40
C GLY A 80 -20.33 -6.78 1.15
N ALA A 81 -19.37 -5.87 1.00
CA ALA A 81 -18.10 -5.93 1.70
C ALA A 81 -18.12 -5.13 3.03
N ARG A 82 -17.20 -5.48 3.92
CA ARG A 82 -17.02 -4.75 5.18
C ARG A 82 -15.93 -3.69 5.00
N PHE A 83 -16.18 -2.51 5.61
CA PHE A 83 -15.22 -1.40 5.60
C PHE A 83 -15.16 -0.75 6.99
N GLU A 84 -13.95 -0.52 7.49
CA GLU A 84 -13.69 0.12 8.77
C GLU A 84 -12.76 1.33 8.57
N ARG A 85 -12.93 2.36 9.40
CA ARG A 85 -12.08 3.54 9.36
C ARG A 85 -10.92 3.35 10.31
N VAL A 86 -9.75 2.98 9.78
CA VAL A 86 -8.51 2.72 10.52
C VAL A 86 -7.33 3.16 9.68
N GLY A 87 -6.36 3.85 10.28
CA GLY A 87 -5.08 4.21 9.64
C GLY A 87 -4.06 3.07 9.73
N LEU A 88 -3.01 3.14 8.89
CA LEU A 88 -1.94 2.13 8.83
C LEU A 88 -1.26 1.91 10.18
N GLN A 89 -1.00 3.00 10.90
CA GLN A 89 -0.34 2.99 12.21
C GLN A 89 -1.23 2.43 13.32
N GLU A 90 -2.55 2.46 13.12
CA GLU A 90 -3.56 2.11 14.13
C GLU A 90 -4.09 0.68 13.98
N LEU A 91 -3.59 -0.09 12.98
CA LEU A 91 -4.03 -1.47 12.76
C LEU A 91 -3.78 -2.33 14.01
N ALA A 92 -4.85 -2.90 14.56
CA ALA A 92 -4.80 -3.71 15.80
C ALA A 92 -5.26 -5.18 15.60
N PHE A 93 -5.38 -5.62 14.36
CA PHE A 93 -5.76 -7.00 14.03
C PHE A 93 -4.68 -8.01 14.43
N ALA A 94 -5.09 -9.23 14.79
CA ALA A 94 -4.19 -10.27 15.26
C ALA A 94 -4.57 -11.66 14.72
N GLY A 95 -3.88 -12.14 13.70
CA GLY A 95 -4.05 -13.48 13.13
C GLY A 95 -5.44 -13.71 12.51
N GLU A 96 -6.04 -12.69 11.90
CA GLU A 96 -7.40 -12.74 11.40
C GLU A 96 -7.48 -12.96 9.88
N PHE A 97 -6.39 -12.66 9.14
CA PHE A 97 -6.41 -12.63 7.69
C PHE A 97 -5.46 -13.68 7.08
N ASP A 98 -5.91 -14.32 6.01
CA ASP A 98 -5.13 -15.28 5.23
C ASP A 98 -4.22 -14.57 4.23
N GLY A 99 -4.61 -13.36 3.81
CA GLY A 99 -3.83 -12.47 2.98
C GLY A 99 -4.09 -11.01 3.34
N ALA A 100 -3.14 -10.14 2.99
CA ALA A 100 -3.28 -8.68 3.08
C ALA A 100 -2.71 -8.05 1.83
N MET A 101 -3.28 -6.91 1.41
CA MET A 101 -2.72 -6.06 0.36
C MET A 101 -2.64 -4.61 0.85
N CYS A 102 -1.53 -3.94 0.49
CA CYS A 102 -1.27 -2.53 0.76
C CYS A 102 -0.71 -1.94 -0.53
N ILE A 103 -1.57 -1.31 -1.32
CA ILE A 103 -1.28 -0.87 -2.68
C ILE A 103 -1.37 0.66 -2.72
N ASP A 104 -0.36 1.32 -3.29
CA ASP A 104 -0.27 2.77 -3.46
C ASP A 104 -0.56 3.54 -2.16
N ALA A 105 0.17 3.19 -1.10
CA ALA A 105 -0.08 3.75 0.22
C ALA A 105 1.18 3.95 1.07
N MET A 106 2.19 3.10 0.89
CA MET A 106 3.39 3.11 1.72
C MET A 106 4.27 4.34 1.50
N GLU A 107 4.18 4.98 0.35
CA GLU A 107 4.84 6.26 0.04
C GLU A 107 4.40 7.42 0.94
N HIS A 108 3.22 7.30 1.56
CA HIS A 108 2.71 8.30 2.51
C HIS A 108 3.14 8.03 3.97
N VAL A 109 3.92 6.98 4.21
CA VAL A 109 4.41 6.58 5.54
C VAL A 109 5.83 7.11 5.75
N PRO A 110 6.09 7.91 6.80
CA PRO A 110 7.45 8.35 7.14
C PRO A 110 8.39 7.17 7.40
N PRO A 111 9.70 7.30 7.09
CA PRO A 111 10.66 6.20 7.20
C PRO A 111 10.72 5.55 8.58
N GLU A 112 10.57 6.32 9.65
CA GLU A 112 10.57 5.84 11.03
C GLU A 112 9.33 5.00 11.40
N GLU A 113 8.23 5.15 10.64
CA GLU A 113 6.97 4.43 10.89
C GLU A 113 6.83 3.16 10.04
N TRP A 114 7.67 2.97 9.02
CA TRP A 114 7.65 1.76 8.18
C TRP A 114 7.74 0.46 8.99
N PRO A 115 8.67 0.32 9.96
CA PRO A 115 8.72 -0.88 10.79
C PRO A 115 7.43 -1.12 11.59
N LEU A 116 6.82 -0.05 12.12
CA LEU A 116 5.55 -0.15 12.84
C LEU A 116 4.44 -0.67 11.92
N VAL A 117 4.30 -0.10 10.72
CA VAL A 117 3.25 -0.49 9.76
C VAL A 117 3.45 -1.93 9.30
N LEU A 118 4.68 -2.33 8.94
CA LEU A 118 4.98 -3.71 8.56
C LEU A 118 4.72 -4.70 9.70
N GLY A 119 5.07 -4.34 10.94
CA GLY A 119 4.76 -5.14 12.13
C GLY A 119 3.24 -5.27 12.36
N ASN A 120 2.47 -4.22 12.11
CA ASN A 120 1.00 -4.25 12.17
C ASN A 120 0.42 -5.21 11.11
N LEU A 121 0.88 -5.10 9.86
CA LEU A 121 0.49 -5.99 8.77
C LEU A 121 0.87 -7.45 9.07
N ARG A 122 2.09 -7.67 9.57
CA ARG A 122 2.55 -9.01 9.99
C ARG A 122 1.67 -9.60 11.08
N ARG A 123 1.29 -8.81 12.09
CA ARG A 123 0.44 -9.24 13.19
C ARG A 123 -0.99 -9.54 12.73
N ALA A 124 -1.53 -8.80 11.78
CA ALA A 124 -2.86 -9.01 11.22
C ALA A 124 -2.98 -10.35 10.48
N LEU A 125 -1.89 -10.82 9.87
CA LEU A 125 -1.85 -12.07 9.13
C LEU A 125 -1.80 -13.30 10.03
N ARG A 126 -2.49 -14.36 9.62
CA ARG A 126 -2.28 -15.70 10.14
C ARG A 126 -0.88 -16.19 9.84
N ARG A 127 -0.43 -17.20 10.58
CA ARG A 127 0.84 -17.89 10.30
C ARG A 127 0.84 -18.42 8.87
N GLY A 128 1.87 -18.09 8.11
CA GLY A 128 2.01 -18.46 6.71
C GLY A 128 1.10 -17.69 5.74
N GLY A 129 0.36 -16.68 6.22
CA GLY A 129 -0.41 -15.76 5.38
C GLY A 129 0.49 -14.90 4.49
N HIS A 130 -0.07 -14.30 3.45
CA HIS A 130 0.70 -13.55 2.46
C HIS A 130 0.35 -12.06 2.48
N LEU A 131 1.36 -11.23 2.22
CA LEU A 131 1.20 -9.78 2.03
C LEU A 131 1.65 -9.43 0.61
N TYR A 132 0.80 -8.74 -0.13
CA TYR A 132 1.18 -8.02 -1.33
C TYR A 132 1.27 -6.53 -0.99
N LEU A 133 2.40 -5.91 -1.31
CA LEU A 133 2.55 -4.45 -1.21
C LEU A 133 3.21 -3.89 -2.46
N THR A 134 2.94 -2.63 -2.75
CA THR A 134 3.68 -1.84 -3.72
C THR A 134 4.58 -0.85 -3.00
N VAL A 135 5.72 -0.58 -3.62
CA VAL A 135 6.63 0.51 -3.25
C VAL A 135 6.74 1.41 -4.46
N GLU A 136 6.30 2.64 -4.34
CA GLU A 136 6.47 3.61 -5.41
C GLU A 136 7.94 4.00 -5.53
N GLU A 137 8.40 4.14 -6.77
CA GLU A 137 9.76 4.53 -7.12
C GLU A 137 9.71 5.70 -8.09
N VAL A 138 10.63 6.63 -7.91
CA VAL A 138 10.83 7.78 -8.81
C VAL A 138 12.29 7.84 -9.26
N ASP A 139 12.57 8.68 -10.26
CA ASP A 139 13.95 8.88 -10.73
C ASP A 139 14.86 9.33 -9.58
N ARG A 140 15.97 8.62 -9.42
CA ARG A 140 16.98 8.89 -8.39
C ARG A 140 17.50 10.33 -8.44
N GLN A 141 17.66 10.90 -9.63
CA GLN A 141 18.09 12.29 -9.77
C GLN A 141 17.04 13.28 -9.23
N HIS A 142 15.75 12.91 -9.30
CA HIS A 142 14.70 13.69 -8.66
C HIS A 142 14.89 13.71 -7.13
N LEU A 143 15.07 12.53 -6.52
CA LEU A 143 15.29 12.41 -5.06
C LEU A 143 16.55 13.13 -4.57
N ASP A 144 17.65 13.02 -5.33
CA ASP A 144 18.89 13.72 -5.01
C ASP A 144 18.67 15.25 -5.00
N ARG A 145 17.94 15.79 -5.98
CA ARG A 145 17.61 17.23 -6.04
C ARG A 145 16.68 17.66 -4.90
N ALA A 146 15.64 16.87 -4.61
CA ALA A 146 14.70 17.15 -3.52
C ALA A 146 15.44 17.20 -2.18
N PHE A 147 16.28 16.19 -1.90
CA PHE A 147 17.09 16.12 -0.69
C PHE A 147 18.04 17.30 -0.52
N GLU A 148 18.85 17.64 -1.55
CA GLU A 148 19.78 18.77 -1.47
C GLU A 148 19.05 20.11 -1.33
N LYS A 149 17.91 20.30 -1.96
CA LYS A 149 17.05 21.50 -1.80
C LYS A 149 16.54 21.64 -0.36
N ALA A 150 15.98 20.57 0.20
CA ALA A 150 15.46 20.56 1.56
C ALA A 150 16.58 20.78 2.61
N LYS A 151 17.72 20.12 2.43
CA LYS A 151 18.90 20.30 3.26
C LYS A 151 19.45 21.72 3.21
N ALA A 152 19.50 22.34 2.02
CA ALA A 152 19.91 23.73 1.87
C ALA A 152 18.94 24.71 2.56
N ALA A 153 17.66 24.36 2.69
CA ALA A 153 16.66 25.08 3.44
C ALA A 153 16.74 24.84 4.97
N GLY A 154 17.64 23.97 5.44
CA GLY A 154 17.80 23.63 6.85
C GLY A 154 16.73 22.71 7.42
N LEU A 155 16.01 21.99 6.55
CA LEU A 155 14.98 21.03 6.98
C LEU A 155 15.63 19.71 7.46
N PRO A 156 15.07 19.08 8.50
CA PRO A 156 15.51 17.77 8.98
C PRO A 156 14.92 16.66 8.10
N VAL A 157 15.55 16.39 6.95
CA VAL A 157 15.06 15.43 5.96
C VAL A 157 15.97 14.20 5.87
N VAL A 158 15.35 13.06 5.55
CA VAL A 158 16.02 11.81 5.20
C VAL A 158 16.05 11.70 3.67
N HIS A 159 17.09 11.08 3.10
CA HIS A 159 17.13 10.83 1.67
C HIS A 159 15.99 9.90 1.25
N GLY A 160 15.27 10.27 0.22
CA GLY A 160 14.05 9.60 -0.22
C GLY A 160 12.76 10.31 0.16
N GLU A 161 12.81 11.28 1.11
CA GLU A 161 11.66 12.15 1.39
C GLU A 161 11.50 13.24 0.34
N ASP A 162 10.27 13.48 -0.06
CA ASP A 162 9.86 14.58 -0.92
C ASP A 162 8.57 15.23 -0.40
N GLU A 163 8.62 16.54 -0.16
CA GLU A 163 7.48 17.38 0.22
C GLU A 163 7.20 18.43 -0.87
N GLY A 164 7.26 18.04 -2.14
CA GLY A 164 7.07 18.92 -3.27
C GLY A 164 5.60 19.29 -3.51
N GLU A 165 5.35 20.52 -4.00
CA GLU A 165 4.02 20.88 -4.53
C GLU A 165 3.67 20.01 -5.75
N GLU A 166 4.67 19.55 -6.49
CA GLU A 166 4.52 18.70 -7.67
C GLU A 166 4.04 17.29 -7.34
N THR A 167 4.41 16.77 -6.13
CA THR A 167 3.99 15.44 -5.65
C THR A 167 2.67 15.45 -4.87
N GLY A 168 2.11 16.64 -4.62
CA GLY A 168 0.83 16.74 -3.92
C GLY A 168 0.90 16.52 -2.40
N GLY A 169 2.08 16.53 -1.80
CA GLY A 169 2.27 16.37 -0.36
C GLY A 169 3.53 15.60 0.01
N TYR A 170 3.52 15.02 1.23
CA TYR A 170 4.63 14.21 1.72
C TYR A 170 4.65 12.85 1.04
N HIS A 171 5.80 12.48 0.50
CA HIS A 171 6.13 11.14 0.01
C HIS A 171 7.48 10.68 0.54
N TYR A 172 7.62 9.38 0.70
CA TYR A 172 8.88 8.75 1.01
C TYR A 172 9.12 7.54 0.09
N TYR A 173 10.25 7.56 -0.58
CA TYR A 173 10.68 6.56 -1.57
C TYR A 173 11.91 5.81 -1.04
N PRO A 174 11.73 4.70 -0.30
CA PRO A 174 12.83 3.92 0.25
C PRO A 174 13.64 3.23 -0.86
N ASP A 175 14.93 3.01 -0.61
CA ASP A 175 15.67 2.08 -1.44
C ASP A 175 15.20 0.63 -1.23
N ARG A 176 15.31 -0.21 -2.26
CA ARG A 176 14.84 -1.62 -2.24
C ARG A 176 15.52 -2.45 -1.16
N ASP A 177 16.81 -2.21 -0.89
CA ASP A 177 17.52 -2.93 0.15
C ASP A 177 17.01 -2.57 1.54
N GLN A 178 16.59 -1.32 1.75
CA GLN A 178 15.95 -0.91 2.99
C GLN A 178 14.59 -1.60 3.17
N VAL A 179 13.77 -1.67 2.12
CA VAL A 179 12.48 -2.38 2.16
C VAL A 179 12.69 -3.87 2.48
N ARG A 180 13.65 -4.52 1.81
CA ARG A 180 13.99 -5.92 2.08
C ARG A 180 14.46 -6.14 3.52
N ARG A 181 15.27 -5.22 4.07
CA ARG A 181 15.70 -5.31 5.48
C ARG A 181 14.53 -5.21 6.45
N TRP A 182 13.59 -4.30 6.21
CA TRP A 182 12.40 -4.15 7.06
C TRP A 182 11.48 -5.38 6.98
N LEU A 183 11.21 -5.89 5.79
CA LEU A 183 10.42 -7.10 5.60
C LEU A 183 11.07 -8.32 6.29
N ALA A 184 12.38 -8.48 6.12
CA ALA A 184 13.13 -9.56 6.77
C ALA A 184 13.14 -9.44 8.31
N ALA A 185 13.21 -8.22 8.86
CA ALA A 185 13.15 -7.98 10.31
C ALA A 185 11.80 -8.44 10.91
N GLU A 186 10.70 -8.32 10.15
CA GLU A 186 9.39 -8.84 10.52
C GLU A 186 9.22 -10.35 10.20
N GLY A 187 10.25 -11.00 9.67
CA GLY A 187 10.27 -12.41 9.35
C GLY A 187 9.54 -12.77 8.06
N PHE A 188 9.26 -11.82 7.20
CA PHE A 188 8.68 -12.10 5.90
C PHE A 188 9.69 -12.75 4.96
N GLU A 189 9.23 -13.72 4.17
CA GLU A 189 9.97 -14.39 3.11
C GLU A 189 9.45 -13.94 1.74
N ALA A 190 10.37 -13.56 0.85
CA ALA A 190 10.00 -13.16 -0.52
C ALA A 190 9.43 -14.36 -1.30
N VAL A 191 8.31 -14.14 -2.00
CA VAL A 191 7.62 -15.12 -2.84
C VAL A 191 7.70 -14.73 -4.31
N ASP A 192 7.45 -13.45 -4.62
CA ASP A 192 7.49 -12.90 -5.97
C ASP A 192 7.75 -11.41 -5.95
N GLU A 193 8.46 -10.90 -6.94
CA GLU A 193 8.72 -9.48 -7.16
C GLU A 193 8.58 -9.15 -8.64
N ALA A 194 8.14 -7.94 -8.97
CA ALA A 194 8.15 -7.41 -10.32
C ALA A 194 8.24 -5.88 -10.31
N ASP A 195 8.73 -5.35 -11.40
CA ASP A 195 8.83 -3.90 -11.61
C ASP A 195 7.86 -3.46 -12.70
N GLU A 196 7.29 -2.29 -12.53
CA GLU A 196 6.51 -1.59 -13.53
C GLU A 196 6.92 -0.12 -13.53
N TRP A 197 7.20 0.44 -14.70
CA TRP A 197 7.65 1.82 -14.85
C TRP A 197 6.79 2.56 -15.86
N PHE A 198 6.41 3.78 -15.54
CA PHE A 198 5.58 4.65 -16.37
C PHE A 198 6.39 5.83 -16.90
N ASP A 199 7.09 5.64 -18.03
CA ASP A 199 7.98 6.65 -18.62
C ASP A 199 7.32 8.01 -18.81
N ALA A 200 6.03 8.02 -19.16
CA ALA A 200 5.27 9.25 -19.38
C ALA A 200 5.07 10.07 -18.10
N HIS A 201 5.19 9.45 -16.94
CA HIS A 201 4.92 10.05 -15.63
C HIS A 201 6.16 10.14 -14.73
N GLY A 202 7.25 9.46 -15.07
CA GLY A 202 8.52 9.48 -14.33
C GLY A 202 8.49 8.78 -12.99
N TYR A 203 7.54 7.84 -12.80
CA TYR A 203 7.45 6.99 -11.61
C TYR A 203 7.15 5.54 -11.99
N GLY A 204 7.28 4.66 -11.04
CA GLY A 204 6.96 3.25 -11.20
C GLY A 204 6.67 2.57 -9.88
N TYR A 205 6.39 1.28 -9.95
CA TYR A 205 6.15 0.46 -8.76
C TYR A 205 7.06 -0.74 -8.71
N HIS A 206 7.61 -1.01 -7.55
CA HIS A 206 8.16 -2.30 -7.19
C HIS A 206 7.07 -3.10 -6.45
N HIS A 207 6.57 -4.15 -7.11
CA HIS A 207 5.55 -5.06 -6.59
C HIS A 207 6.22 -6.18 -5.80
N ILE A 208 5.75 -6.42 -4.58
CA ILE A 208 6.36 -7.38 -3.67
C ILE A 208 5.26 -8.27 -3.07
N LEU A 209 5.35 -9.57 -3.31
CA LEU A 209 4.54 -10.58 -2.61
C LEU A 209 5.44 -11.32 -1.63
N VAL A 210 5.09 -11.31 -0.37
CA VAL A 210 5.84 -11.97 0.70
C VAL A 210 4.94 -12.89 1.52
N ARG A 211 5.55 -13.86 2.20
CA ARG A 211 4.89 -14.79 3.10
C ARG A 211 5.29 -14.51 4.54
N ALA A 212 4.32 -14.46 5.43
CA ALA A 212 4.55 -14.37 6.87
C ALA A 212 5.11 -15.71 7.43
N PRO A 213 5.93 -15.66 8.49
CA PRO A 213 6.46 -16.90 9.09
C PRO A 213 5.33 -17.85 9.51
N GLY A 214 5.62 -19.16 9.35
CA GLY A 214 4.71 -20.26 9.65
C GLY A 214 4.58 -20.55 11.16
#